data_7dceab3cf1cfe5416986a02b961aea57
#
_entry.id   7dceab3cf1cfe5416986a02b961aea57
#
_cell.length_a   1.000
_cell.length_b   1.000
_cell.length_c   1.000
_cell.angle_alpha   90.00
_cell.angle_beta   90.00
_cell.angle_gamma   90.00
#
_symmetry.space_group_name_H-M   'P 1'
#
loop_
_entity.id
_entity.type
_entity.pdbx_description
1 polymer ?
#
loop_
_entity_poly.entity_id
_entity_poly.type
_entity_poly.pdbx_seq_one_letter_code
_entity_poly.pdbx_strand_id
1 'polypeptide(L)'
;MCWSHIQRDFRRHADGLAEHKTFGEQGLKLTGRVFAAWRSYQHEHHDRDRLAREVAPIQTELRALLQAASPKSQRTRWHRRFANNLLKVWPALWTFATIDGVEPTNNPAERALSAAATCRLQRRSLFTYLSDLITAHTRGDPFPALT
;
A
#
# COMPACT_ATOMS: atom_id res chain seq x y z
N MET A 1 -6.33 -0.97 -4.46
CA MET A 1 -6.16 -0.42 -3.09
C MET A 1 -4.68 -0.45 -2.75
N CYS A 2 -4.12 0.57 -2.11
CA CYS A 2 -2.68 0.69 -1.83
C CYS A 2 -2.38 0.51 -0.32
N TRP A 3 -1.62 -0.51 0.03
CA TRP A 3 -1.26 -0.81 1.42
C TRP A 3 -0.37 0.27 2.08
N SER A 4 0.41 1.02 1.30
CA SER A 4 1.17 2.15 1.83
C SER A 4 0.27 3.26 2.39
N HIS A 5 -0.88 3.51 1.74
CA HIS A 5 -1.88 4.46 2.24
C HIS A 5 -2.55 3.95 3.51
N ILE A 6 -2.91 2.65 3.56
CA ILE A 6 -3.48 2.02 4.76
C ILE A 6 -2.51 2.12 5.93
N GLN A 7 -1.22 1.83 5.71
CA GLN A 7 -0.19 1.96 6.74
C GLN A 7 -0.07 3.40 7.25
N ARG A 8 -0.09 4.38 6.33
CA ARG A 8 -0.04 5.81 6.69
C ARG A 8 -1.26 6.23 7.51
N ASP A 9 -2.44 5.70 7.19
CA ASP A 9 -3.64 6.01 7.94
C ASP A 9 -3.63 5.36 9.34
N PHE A 10 -3.14 4.12 9.49
CA PHE A 10 -2.89 3.55 10.82
C PHE A 10 -1.86 4.34 11.62
N ARG A 11 -0.80 4.87 10.97
CA ARG A 11 0.18 5.75 11.62
C ARG A 11 -0.47 7.01 12.17
N ARG A 12 -1.35 7.66 11.41
CA ARG A 12 -2.11 8.82 11.90
C ARG A 12 -2.94 8.50 13.14
N HIS A 13 -3.48 7.29 13.23
CA HIS A 13 -4.17 6.85 14.44
C HIS A 13 -3.21 6.60 15.60
N ALA A 14 -2.04 6.00 15.35
CA ALA A 14 -1.03 5.74 16.38
C ALA A 14 -0.42 7.03 16.95
N ASP A 15 -0.19 8.02 16.09
CA ASP A 15 0.41 9.31 16.44
C ASP A 15 -0.64 10.33 16.95
N GLY A 16 -1.92 9.99 16.89
CA GLY A 16 -3.04 10.85 17.28
C GLY A 16 -3.39 10.79 18.77
N LEU A 17 -4.67 10.97 19.08
CA LEU A 17 -5.16 10.96 20.47
C LEU A 17 -4.92 9.60 21.13
N ALA A 18 -4.69 9.61 22.45
CA ALA A 18 -4.39 8.40 23.23
C ALA A 18 -5.41 7.25 23.02
N GLU A 19 -6.69 7.59 22.86
CA GLU A 19 -7.78 6.63 22.58
C GLU A 19 -7.65 5.92 21.22
N HIS A 20 -6.85 6.48 20.28
CA HIS A 20 -6.61 5.94 18.95
C HIS A 20 -5.33 5.11 18.86
N LYS A 21 -4.42 5.31 19.80
CA LYS A 21 -3.06 4.81 19.74
C LYS A 21 -2.99 3.29 19.60
N THR A 22 -3.69 2.56 20.45
CA THR A 22 -3.68 1.09 20.43
C THR A 22 -4.19 0.52 19.11
N PHE A 23 -5.27 1.08 18.56
CA PHE A 23 -5.79 0.68 17.25
C PHE A 23 -4.78 0.95 16.14
N GLY A 24 -4.16 2.13 16.14
CA GLY A 24 -3.12 2.50 15.19
C GLY A 24 -1.90 1.59 15.24
N GLU A 25 -1.38 1.35 16.45
CA GLU A 25 -0.20 0.47 16.65
C GLU A 25 -0.47 -0.98 16.22
N GLN A 26 -1.63 -1.54 16.56
CA GLN A 26 -2.02 -2.87 16.11
C GLN A 26 -2.13 -2.94 14.58
N GLY A 27 -2.74 -1.93 13.96
CA GLY A 27 -2.82 -1.83 12.50
C GLY A 27 -1.45 -1.70 11.83
N LEU A 28 -0.53 -0.91 12.41
CA LEU A 28 0.85 -0.80 11.94
C LEU A 28 1.61 -2.12 12.00
N LYS A 29 1.44 -2.87 13.08
CA LYS A 29 2.04 -4.20 13.21
C LYS A 29 1.55 -5.16 12.12
N LEU A 30 0.24 -5.15 11.86
CA LEU A 30 -0.37 -6.02 10.84
C LEU A 30 0.05 -5.61 9.42
N THR A 31 0.06 -4.32 9.10
CA THR A 31 0.53 -3.84 7.79
C THR A 31 2.02 -4.10 7.58
N GLY A 32 2.82 -4.01 8.65
CA GLY A 32 4.24 -4.40 8.61
C GLY A 32 4.44 -5.87 8.23
N ARG A 33 3.60 -6.77 8.77
CA ARG A 33 3.62 -8.21 8.42
C ARG A 33 3.20 -8.44 6.95
N VAL A 34 2.23 -7.69 6.42
CA VAL A 34 1.87 -7.76 5.00
C VAL A 34 3.07 -7.41 4.11
N PHE A 35 3.78 -6.32 4.43
CA PHE A 35 4.97 -5.94 3.67
C PHE A 35 6.13 -6.93 3.84
N ALA A 36 6.26 -7.57 5.00
CA ALA A 36 7.27 -8.61 5.20
C ALA A 36 6.98 -9.84 4.33
N ALA A 37 5.74 -10.33 4.33
CA ALA A 37 5.32 -11.45 3.47
C ALA A 37 5.51 -11.14 1.98
N TRP A 38 5.21 -9.92 1.55
CA TRP A 38 5.42 -9.50 0.17
C TRP A 38 6.91 -9.46 -0.20
N ARG A 39 7.78 -8.93 0.67
CA ARG A 39 9.23 -8.95 0.43
C ARG A 39 9.79 -10.36 0.36
N SER A 40 9.37 -11.25 1.25
CA SER A 40 9.77 -12.66 1.21
C SER A 40 9.37 -13.32 -0.12
N TYR A 41 8.14 -13.08 -0.57
CA TYR A 41 7.66 -13.54 -1.87
C TYR A 41 8.55 -13.05 -3.04
N GLN A 42 8.94 -11.78 -3.03
CA GLN A 42 9.77 -11.19 -4.10
C GLN A 42 11.20 -11.72 -4.11
N HIS A 43 11.82 -11.89 -2.94
CA HIS A 43 13.23 -12.24 -2.82
C HIS A 43 13.49 -13.75 -2.89
N GLU A 44 12.59 -14.56 -2.37
CA GLU A 44 12.78 -16.01 -2.26
C GLU A 44 12.10 -16.79 -3.38
N HIS A 45 11.57 -16.10 -4.39
CA HIS A 45 10.85 -16.71 -5.54
C HIS A 45 9.76 -17.70 -5.09
N HIS A 46 9.08 -17.36 -4.00
CA HIS A 46 8.00 -18.17 -3.47
C HIS A 46 6.82 -18.21 -4.45
N ASP A 47 6.07 -19.32 -4.41
CA ASP A 47 4.83 -19.42 -5.14
C ASP A 47 3.72 -18.55 -4.50
N ARG A 48 2.71 -18.25 -5.28
CA ARG A 48 1.57 -17.42 -4.86
C ARG A 48 0.75 -18.09 -3.75
N ASP A 49 0.71 -19.41 -3.73
CA ASP A 49 -0.01 -20.17 -2.69
C ASP A 49 0.67 -20.03 -1.34
N ARG A 50 1.99 -19.95 -1.32
CA ARG A 50 2.74 -19.67 -0.07
C ARG A 50 2.43 -18.26 0.44
N LEU A 51 2.46 -17.26 -0.43
CA LEU A 51 2.08 -15.89 -0.06
C LEU A 51 0.65 -15.84 0.51
N ALA A 52 -0.30 -16.51 -0.14
CA ALA A 52 -1.67 -16.59 0.33
C ALA A 52 -1.78 -17.21 1.73
N ARG A 53 -1.03 -18.30 1.98
CA ARG A 53 -0.95 -18.93 3.32
C ARG A 53 -0.33 -18.01 4.37
N GLU A 54 0.71 -17.27 4.02
CA GLU A 54 1.39 -16.34 4.94
C GLU A 54 0.51 -15.14 5.32
N VAL A 55 -0.31 -14.64 4.40
CA VAL A 55 -1.21 -13.52 4.70
C VAL A 55 -2.52 -13.93 5.35
N ALA A 56 -2.93 -15.21 5.29
CA ALA A 56 -4.21 -15.68 5.84
C ALA A 56 -4.39 -15.37 7.34
N PRO A 57 -3.41 -15.61 8.24
CA PRO A 57 -3.53 -15.23 9.64
C PRO A 57 -3.61 -13.70 9.81
N ILE A 58 -2.90 -12.93 8.98
CA ILE A 58 -2.95 -11.46 9.01
C ILE A 58 -4.35 -10.97 8.62
N GLN A 59 -4.99 -11.60 7.64
CA GLN A 59 -6.37 -11.32 7.25
C GLN A 59 -7.31 -11.51 8.44
N THR A 60 -7.20 -12.64 9.15
CA THR A 60 -8.04 -12.95 10.30
C THR A 60 -7.89 -11.90 11.40
N GLU A 61 -6.66 -11.59 11.77
CA GLU A 61 -6.35 -10.61 12.81
C GLU A 61 -6.81 -9.19 12.41
N LEU A 62 -6.52 -8.76 11.18
CA LEU A 62 -6.94 -7.44 10.70
C LEU A 62 -8.46 -7.32 10.64
N ARG A 63 -9.15 -8.37 10.18
CA ARG A 63 -10.60 -8.38 10.13
C ARG A 63 -11.21 -8.24 11.52
N ALA A 64 -10.67 -8.95 12.49
CA ALA A 64 -11.10 -8.85 13.90
C ALA A 64 -10.87 -7.44 14.45
N LEU A 65 -9.70 -6.84 14.20
CA LEU A 65 -9.37 -5.47 14.61
C LEU A 65 -10.37 -4.46 14.01
N LEU A 66 -10.68 -4.56 12.72
CA LEU A 66 -11.58 -3.66 12.03
C LEU A 66 -13.05 -3.87 12.49
N GLN A 67 -13.47 -5.11 12.70
CA GLN A 67 -14.80 -5.42 13.21
C GLN A 67 -15.01 -4.90 14.64
N ALA A 68 -14.01 -4.99 15.50
CA ALA A 68 -14.05 -4.42 16.85
C ALA A 68 -14.18 -2.88 16.84
N ALA A 69 -13.59 -2.21 15.84
CA ALA A 69 -13.65 -0.77 15.68
C ALA A 69 -14.91 -0.27 14.93
N SER A 70 -15.69 -1.17 14.32
CA SER A 70 -16.84 -0.85 13.46
C SER A 70 -18.15 -0.45 14.20
N PRO A 71 -18.47 -0.92 15.44
CA PRO A 71 -19.78 -0.66 16.07
C PRO A 71 -20.06 0.81 16.31
N LYS A 72 -21.36 1.19 16.23
CA LYS A 72 -21.84 2.56 16.50
C LYS A 72 -21.61 3.01 17.95
N SER A 73 -21.45 2.07 18.88
CA SER A 73 -21.11 2.30 20.29
C SER A 73 -19.68 2.77 20.52
N GLN A 74 -18.80 2.62 19.54
CA GLN A 74 -17.43 3.14 19.61
C GLN A 74 -17.46 4.68 19.62
N ARG A 75 -16.89 5.29 20.65
CA ARG A 75 -16.83 6.75 20.87
C ARG A 75 -16.19 7.49 19.70
N THR A 76 -15.30 6.85 18.96
CA THR A 76 -14.48 7.47 17.94
C THR A 76 -15.02 7.24 16.54
N ARG A 77 -15.70 8.25 16.02
CA ARG A 77 -16.25 8.29 14.65
C ARG A 77 -15.19 7.97 13.57
N TRP A 78 -13.93 8.35 13.80
CA TRP A 78 -12.83 8.17 12.87
C TRP A 78 -12.44 6.69 12.68
N HIS A 79 -12.24 5.93 13.77
CA HIS A 79 -11.94 4.49 13.71
C HIS A 79 -13.03 3.74 12.96
N ARG A 80 -14.29 4.00 13.33
CA ARG A 80 -15.44 3.37 12.72
C ARG A 80 -15.51 3.64 11.22
N ARG A 81 -15.31 4.90 10.78
CA ARG A 81 -15.35 5.25 9.36
C ARG A 81 -14.22 4.56 8.60
N PHE A 82 -13.02 4.59 9.13
CA PHE A 82 -11.86 3.94 8.53
C PHE A 82 -12.05 2.41 8.46
N ALA A 83 -12.43 1.76 9.56
CA ALA A 83 -12.69 0.34 9.62
C ALA A 83 -13.78 -0.09 8.64
N ASN A 84 -14.90 0.62 8.60
CA ASN A 84 -15.99 0.33 7.67
C ASN A 84 -15.57 0.50 6.20
N ASN A 85 -14.75 1.50 5.88
CA ASN A 85 -14.25 1.68 4.53
C ASN A 85 -13.35 0.52 4.09
N LEU A 86 -12.48 0.03 4.96
CA LEU A 86 -11.64 -1.14 4.66
C LEU A 86 -12.46 -2.43 4.55
N LEU A 87 -13.44 -2.62 5.42
CA LEU A 87 -14.32 -3.79 5.35
C LEU A 87 -15.17 -3.83 4.07
N LYS A 88 -15.61 -2.68 3.55
CA LYS A 88 -16.34 -2.60 2.27
C LYS A 88 -15.52 -3.07 1.08
N VAL A 89 -14.22 -2.81 1.09
CA VAL A 89 -13.31 -3.16 0.00
C VAL A 89 -12.44 -4.36 0.34
N TRP A 90 -12.86 -5.16 1.32
CA TRP A 90 -12.10 -6.27 1.88
C TRP A 90 -11.46 -7.19 0.83
N PRO A 91 -12.21 -7.71 -0.17
CA PRO A 91 -11.59 -8.58 -1.18
C PRO A 91 -10.47 -7.88 -1.96
N ALA A 92 -10.65 -6.59 -2.27
CA ALA A 92 -9.68 -5.82 -3.04
C ALA A 92 -8.36 -5.56 -2.29
N LEU A 93 -8.34 -5.67 -0.96
CA LEU A 93 -7.11 -5.56 -0.17
C LEU A 93 -6.14 -6.70 -0.44
N TRP A 94 -6.63 -7.87 -0.82
CA TRP A 94 -5.88 -9.12 -0.87
C TRP A 94 -5.63 -9.64 -2.28
N THR A 95 -6.03 -8.90 -3.31
CA THR A 95 -5.83 -9.29 -4.72
C THR A 95 -4.36 -9.55 -5.06
N PHE A 96 -3.43 -8.84 -4.42
CA PHE A 96 -1.99 -9.06 -4.60
C PHE A 96 -1.53 -10.45 -4.16
N ALA A 97 -2.25 -11.10 -3.25
CA ALA A 97 -1.90 -12.44 -2.76
C ALA A 97 -2.43 -13.56 -3.66
N THR A 98 -3.39 -13.27 -4.56
CA THR A 98 -4.10 -14.27 -5.37
C THR A 98 -3.96 -14.06 -6.86
N ILE A 99 -3.73 -12.82 -7.31
CA ILE A 99 -3.67 -12.45 -8.73
C ILE A 99 -2.24 -12.09 -9.10
N ASP A 100 -1.73 -12.74 -10.13
CA ASP A 100 -0.37 -12.49 -10.61
C ASP A 100 -0.24 -11.10 -11.22
N GLY A 101 0.96 -10.49 -11.09
CA GLY A 101 1.21 -9.13 -11.56
C GLY A 101 0.56 -8.01 -10.72
N VAL A 102 -0.22 -8.33 -9.68
CA VAL A 102 -0.78 -7.33 -8.76
C VAL A 102 0.14 -7.17 -7.55
N GLU A 103 0.54 -5.93 -7.29
CA GLU A 103 1.32 -5.55 -6.12
C GLU A 103 0.45 -5.01 -4.98
N PRO A 104 0.87 -5.12 -3.71
CA PRO A 104 0.15 -4.52 -2.57
C PRO A 104 0.21 -3.00 -2.59
N THR A 105 1.16 -2.41 -3.31
CA THR A 105 1.35 -0.97 -3.42
C THR A 105 1.08 -0.46 -4.83
N ASN A 106 0.68 0.80 -4.93
CA ASN A 106 0.50 1.47 -6.21
C ASN A 106 1.73 2.36 -6.55
N ASN A 107 2.90 2.01 -6.00
CA ASN A 107 4.12 2.80 -6.15
C ASN A 107 4.51 3.06 -7.61
N PRO A 108 4.41 2.11 -8.57
CA PRO A 108 4.72 2.39 -9.95
C PRO A 108 3.83 3.48 -10.56
N ALA A 109 2.51 3.41 -10.32
CA ALA A 109 1.57 4.42 -10.82
C ALA A 109 1.78 5.78 -10.14
N GLU A 110 2.07 5.80 -8.84
CA GLU A 110 2.37 7.04 -8.11
C GLU A 110 3.68 7.69 -8.60
N ARG A 111 4.71 6.90 -8.91
CA ARG A 111 5.94 7.39 -9.52
C ARG A 111 5.69 7.96 -10.92
N ALA A 112 4.89 7.29 -11.74
CA ALA A 112 4.53 7.78 -13.06
C ALA A 112 3.76 9.11 -12.99
N LEU A 113 2.80 9.24 -12.06
CA LEU A 113 2.09 10.49 -11.81
C LEU A 113 3.02 11.61 -11.31
N SER A 114 3.96 11.28 -10.41
CA SER A 114 4.95 12.24 -9.93
C SER A 114 5.87 12.71 -11.05
N ALA A 115 6.33 11.79 -11.91
CA ALA A 115 7.14 12.14 -13.08
C ALA A 115 6.38 13.05 -14.04
N ALA A 116 5.10 12.75 -14.31
CA ALA A 116 4.24 13.60 -15.16
C ALA A 116 4.04 14.99 -14.56
N ALA A 117 3.79 15.10 -13.26
CA ALA A 117 3.64 16.37 -12.57
C ALA A 117 4.95 17.18 -12.60
N THR A 118 6.09 16.54 -12.36
CA THR A 118 7.40 17.19 -12.40
C THR A 118 7.72 17.68 -13.81
N CYS A 119 7.50 16.88 -14.86
CA CYS A 119 7.66 17.33 -16.25
C CYS A 119 6.81 18.57 -16.54
N ARG A 120 5.55 18.58 -16.08
CA ARG A 120 4.66 19.73 -16.25
C ARG A 120 5.18 20.99 -15.55
N LEU A 121 5.64 20.86 -14.30
CA LEU A 121 6.22 21.98 -13.54
C LEU A 121 7.48 22.53 -14.22
N GLN A 122 8.31 21.67 -14.79
CA GLN A 122 9.53 22.02 -15.50
C GLN A 122 9.27 22.44 -16.96
N ARG A 123 8.03 22.52 -17.41
CA ARG A 123 7.64 22.77 -18.81
C ARG A 123 8.30 21.82 -19.80
N ARG A 124 8.59 20.58 -19.39
CA ARG A 124 9.14 19.51 -20.22
C ARG A 124 8.00 18.64 -20.78
N SER A 125 8.17 18.16 -21.99
CA SER A 125 7.26 17.17 -22.56
C SER A 125 7.43 15.84 -21.82
N LEU A 126 6.35 15.31 -21.23
CA LEU A 126 6.34 13.97 -20.64
C LEU A 126 6.70 12.89 -21.68
N PHE A 127 6.22 13.04 -22.92
CA PHE A 127 6.51 12.11 -23.98
C PHE A 127 8.02 12.07 -24.30
N THR A 128 8.66 13.23 -24.45
CA THR A 128 10.11 13.31 -24.66
C THR A 128 10.87 12.66 -23.49
N TYR A 129 10.50 12.99 -22.25
CA TYR A 129 11.13 12.39 -21.07
C TYR A 129 11.02 10.86 -21.04
N LEU A 130 9.84 10.31 -21.36
CA LEU A 130 9.63 8.85 -21.41
C LEU A 130 10.42 8.20 -22.56
N SER A 131 10.52 8.86 -23.73
CA SER A 131 11.34 8.39 -24.84
C SER A 131 12.82 8.34 -24.48
N ASP A 132 13.32 9.38 -23.81
CA ASP A 132 14.71 9.45 -23.34
C ASP A 132 14.98 8.37 -22.28
N LEU A 133 14.03 8.13 -21.36
CA LEU A 133 14.11 7.11 -20.34
C LEU A 133 14.22 5.69 -20.96
N ILE A 134 13.36 5.39 -21.94
CA ILE A 134 13.37 4.09 -22.62
C ILE A 134 14.69 3.93 -23.41
N THR A 135 15.12 4.98 -24.09
CA THR A 135 16.37 4.96 -24.85
C THR A 135 17.57 4.75 -23.94
N ALA A 136 17.65 5.44 -22.80
CA ALA A 136 18.71 5.25 -21.81
C ALA A 136 18.69 3.82 -21.25
N HIS A 137 17.51 3.30 -20.93
CA HIS A 137 17.37 1.93 -20.44
C HIS A 137 17.89 0.89 -21.45
N THR A 138 17.51 1.03 -22.72
CA THR A 138 17.94 0.08 -23.78
C THR A 138 19.43 0.16 -24.09
N ARG A 139 20.08 1.30 -23.83
CA ARG A 139 21.53 1.50 -24.05
C ARG A 139 22.38 1.25 -22.81
N GLY A 140 21.77 1.07 -21.65
CA GLY A 140 22.49 0.98 -20.37
C GLY A 140 23.05 2.32 -19.89
N ASP A 141 22.54 3.44 -20.42
CA ASP A 141 22.94 4.79 -20.04
C ASP A 141 22.26 5.23 -18.72
N PRO A 142 22.82 6.23 -18.01
CA PRO A 142 22.18 6.84 -16.86
C PRO A 142 20.80 7.41 -17.20
N PHE A 143 19.82 7.20 -16.31
CA PHE A 143 18.48 7.74 -16.53
C PHE A 143 18.45 9.27 -16.51
N PRO A 144 17.63 9.92 -17.39
CA PRO A 144 17.49 11.37 -17.40
C PRO A 144 16.93 11.86 -16.06
N ALA A 145 17.60 12.83 -15.44
CA ALA A 145 17.20 13.39 -14.17
C ALA A 145 15.91 14.23 -14.31
N LEU A 146 15.01 14.08 -13.35
CA LEU A 146 13.95 15.01 -13.03
C LEU A 146 14.40 15.80 -11.79
N THR A 147 14.96 16.97 -12.02
CA THR A 147 15.40 17.90 -10.96
C THR A 147 14.31 18.90 -10.63
#